data_a99a9cf761abf1c4352c7f4d9c3c2cd0
#
_entry.id   a99a9cf761abf1c4352c7f4d9c3c2cd0
#
_cell.length_a   1.000
_cell.length_b   1.000
_cell.length_c   1.000
_cell.angle_alpha   90.00
_cell.angle_beta   90.00
_cell.angle_gamma   90.00
#
_symmetry.space_group_name_H-M   'P 1'
#
loop_
_entity.id
_entity.type
_entity.pdbx_description
1 polymer ?
#
loop_
_entity_poly.entity_id
_entity_poly.type
_entity_poly.pdbx_seq_one_letter_code
_entity_poly.pdbx_strand_id
1 'polypeptide(L)'
;MGNKSAFLAALLLALAGCKPPQTSVAPLTPEAKEYVQHLDLSDVRMKSTETYLKQTVTEIEGNIQNQGNRAVQSVEIVCVFYDAYGQVVLRERVFIVKRSGGALKPGQTRAFRLPFDNIPASWNNQMPRLVIAAIAFE
;
A
#
# COMPACT_ATOMS: atom_id res chain seq x y z
N MET A 1 -8.77 33.27 66.24
CA MET A 1 -9.86 32.85 65.39
C MET A 1 -9.46 33.22 63.96
N GLY A 2 -8.94 32.31 63.23
CA GLY A 2 -8.53 32.54 61.84
C GLY A 2 -8.66 31.26 61.06
N ASN A 3 -9.75 31.15 60.32
CA ASN A 3 -9.96 30.08 59.35
C ASN A 3 -9.01 30.30 58.17
N LYS A 4 -8.03 29.42 58.06
CA LYS A 4 -7.22 29.31 56.83
C LYS A 4 -7.73 28.13 55.99
N SER A 5 -8.61 28.43 55.08
CA SER A 5 -9.03 27.49 54.04
C SER A 5 -7.90 27.31 53.04
N ALA A 6 -7.28 26.15 53.07
CA ALA A 6 -6.34 25.75 52.02
C ALA A 6 -7.08 25.24 50.80
N PHE A 7 -7.04 26.01 49.72
CA PHE A 7 -7.50 25.56 48.41
C PHE A 7 -6.45 24.64 47.80
N LEU A 8 -6.76 23.37 47.75
CA LEU A 8 -5.98 22.39 47.03
C LEU A 8 -6.39 22.44 45.56
N ALA A 9 -5.60 23.13 44.73
CA ALA A 9 -5.80 23.11 43.29
C ALA A 9 -5.24 21.77 42.73
N ALA A 10 -6.16 20.88 42.39
CA ALA A 10 -5.86 19.67 41.67
C ALA A 10 -5.56 20.01 40.20
N LEU A 11 -4.27 19.97 39.83
CA LEU A 11 -3.82 20.13 38.47
C LEU A 11 -4.06 18.81 37.71
N LEU A 12 -5.17 18.74 36.97
CA LEU A 12 -5.43 17.65 36.03
C LEU A 12 -4.49 17.82 34.82
N LEU A 13 -3.39 17.05 34.78
CA LEU A 13 -2.61 16.85 33.55
C LEU A 13 -3.45 16.00 32.59
N ALA A 14 -4.05 16.65 31.60
CA ALA A 14 -4.61 15.98 30.45
C ALA A 14 -3.44 15.46 29.60
N LEU A 15 -3.15 14.16 29.71
CA LEU A 15 -2.29 13.46 28.77
C LEU A 15 -3.03 13.40 27.41
N ALA A 16 -2.75 14.38 26.57
CA ALA A 16 -3.14 14.30 25.17
C ALA A 16 -2.32 13.17 24.54
N GLY A 17 -2.88 11.98 24.50
CA GLY A 17 -2.33 10.85 23.77
C GLY A 17 -2.29 11.19 22.29
N CYS A 18 -1.11 11.52 21.76
CA CYS A 18 -0.87 11.55 20.32
C CYS A 18 -1.12 10.16 19.79
N LYS A 19 -2.30 9.93 19.19
CA LYS A 19 -2.49 8.76 18.32
C LYS A 19 -1.55 8.92 17.15
N PRO A 20 -0.66 7.90 16.87
CA PRO A 20 0.10 7.91 15.64
C PRO A 20 -0.89 7.99 14.47
N PRO A 21 -0.54 8.71 13.38
CA PRO A 21 -1.39 8.76 12.21
C PRO A 21 -1.56 7.32 11.71
N GLN A 22 -2.72 6.74 11.96
CA GLN A 22 -3.10 5.52 11.28
C GLN A 22 -3.31 5.95 9.83
N THR A 23 -2.38 5.56 8.96
CA THR A 23 -2.58 5.63 7.53
C THR A 23 -3.66 4.61 7.19
N SER A 24 -4.89 4.94 7.53
CA SER A 24 -6.04 4.17 7.10
C SER A 24 -6.10 4.34 5.59
N VAL A 25 -5.76 3.28 4.89
CA VAL A 25 -6.01 3.16 3.45
C VAL A 25 -7.50 3.45 3.28
N ALA A 26 -7.82 4.59 2.66
CA ALA A 26 -9.20 4.91 2.34
C ALA A 26 -9.77 3.73 1.53
N PRO A 27 -10.93 3.19 1.90
CA PRO A 27 -11.52 2.10 1.14
C PRO A 27 -11.81 2.56 -0.29
N LEU A 28 -11.75 1.62 -1.24
CA LEU A 28 -12.16 1.89 -2.62
C LEU A 28 -13.57 2.49 -2.63
N THR A 29 -13.78 3.53 -3.43
CA THR A 29 -15.12 4.02 -3.71
C THR A 29 -15.97 2.90 -4.32
N PRO A 30 -17.30 2.91 -4.18
CA PRO A 30 -18.16 1.89 -4.78
C PRO A 30 -17.91 1.72 -6.29
N GLU A 31 -17.72 2.84 -6.99
CA GLU A 31 -17.41 2.87 -8.42
C GLU A 31 -16.06 2.22 -8.74
N ALA A 32 -15.01 2.54 -7.99
CA ALA A 32 -13.69 1.95 -8.15
C ALA A 32 -13.71 0.45 -7.81
N LYS A 33 -14.43 0.06 -6.77
CA LYS A 33 -14.59 -1.34 -6.37
C LYS A 33 -15.24 -2.18 -7.45
N GLU A 34 -16.25 -1.65 -8.12
CA GLU A 34 -16.90 -2.31 -9.25
C GLU A 34 -15.94 -2.41 -10.44
N TYR A 35 -15.15 -1.36 -10.71
CA TYR A 35 -14.24 -1.31 -11.84
C TYR A 35 -13.01 -2.22 -11.69
N VAL A 36 -12.64 -2.63 -10.49
CA VAL A 36 -11.51 -3.56 -10.25
C VAL A 36 -11.61 -4.82 -11.10
N GLN A 37 -12.80 -5.36 -11.32
CA GLN A 37 -13.02 -6.55 -12.15
C GLN A 37 -12.64 -6.37 -13.63
N HIS A 38 -12.49 -5.12 -14.09
CA HIS A 38 -12.09 -4.79 -15.45
C HIS A 38 -10.58 -4.54 -15.60
N LEU A 39 -9.84 -4.60 -14.50
CA LEU A 39 -8.38 -4.47 -14.49
C LEU A 39 -7.77 -5.85 -14.28
N ASP A 40 -7.07 -6.35 -15.29
CA ASP A 40 -6.42 -7.65 -15.25
C ASP A 40 -4.92 -7.51 -15.02
N LEU A 41 -4.41 -8.23 -14.00
CA LEU A 41 -2.98 -8.37 -13.73
C LEU A 41 -2.51 -9.70 -14.30
N SER A 42 -1.53 -9.66 -15.19
CA SER A 42 -1.02 -10.83 -15.88
C SER A 42 0.51 -10.90 -15.86
N ASP A 43 1.05 -12.08 -16.12
CA ASP A 43 2.50 -12.34 -16.20
C ASP A 43 3.26 -11.86 -14.96
N VAL A 44 2.62 -11.92 -13.79
CA VAL A 44 3.23 -11.47 -12.54
C VAL A 44 4.32 -12.44 -12.12
N ARG A 45 5.54 -11.92 -11.98
CA ARG A 45 6.74 -12.67 -11.60
C ARG A 45 7.50 -11.94 -10.52
N MET A 46 8.24 -12.71 -9.75
CA MET A 46 9.13 -12.20 -8.73
C MET A 46 10.53 -12.71 -8.97
N LYS A 47 11.51 -11.82 -8.85
CA LYS A 47 12.93 -12.16 -8.88
C LYS A 47 13.66 -11.43 -7.77
N SER A 48 14.66 -12.07 -7.19
CA SER A 48 15.52 -11.45 -6.18
C SER A 48 16.95 -11.43 -6.70
N THR A 49 17.61 -10.29 -6.52
CA THR A 49 19.00 -10.06 -6.95
C THR A 49 19.79 -9.46 -5.81
N GLU A 50 20.98 -9.98 -5.59
CA GLU A 50 21.92 -9.37 -4.65
C GLU A 50 22.71 -8.26 -5.35
N THR A 51 22.74 -7.09 -4.73
CA THR A 51 23.50 -5.93 -5.22
C THR A 51 24.99 -6.04 -4.82
N TYR A 52 25.84 -5.20 -5.41
CA TYR A 52 27.26 -5.08 -5.03
C TYR A 52 27.49 -4.76 -3.56
N LEU A 53 26.51 -4.13 -2.90
CA LEU A 53 26.54 -3.81 -1.47
C LEU A 53 26.00 -4.96 -0.61
N LYS A 54 25.81 -6.13 -1.18
CA LYS A 54 25.22 -7.31 -0.54
C LYS A 54 23.83 -7.09 0.03
N GLN A 55 23.07 -6.18 -0.58
CA GLN A 55 21.67 -5.98 -0.30
C GLN A 55 20.82 -6.80 -1.27
N THR A 56 19.82 -7.48 -0.76
CA THR A 56 18.86 -8.20 -1.59
C THR A 56 17.76 -7.23 -2.03
N VAL A 57 17.59 -7.09 -3.34
CA VAL A 57 16.45 -6.39 -3.93
C VAL A 57 15.52 -7.43 -4.53
N THR A 58 14.28 -7.42 -4.09
CA THR A 58 13.21 -8.25 -4.67
C THR A 58 12.39 -7.38 -5.59
N GLU A 59 12.24 -7.82 -6.83
CA GLU A 59 11.49 -7.11 -7.86
C GLU A 59 10.28 -7.93 -8.30
N ILE A 60 9.11 -7.29 -8.32
CA ILE A 60 7.89 -7.85 -8.86
C ILE A 60 7.60 -7.15 -10.17
N GLU A 61 7.47 -7.92 -11.22
CA GLU A 61 7.14 -7.48 -12.57
C GLU A 61 5.80 -8.05 -13.00
N GLY A 62 5.09 -7.33 -13.86
CA GLY A 62 3.86 -7.84 -14.44
C GLY A 62 3.27 -6.85 -15.43
N ASN A 63 2.08 -7.17 -15.90
CA ASN A 63 1.29 -6.33 -16.79
C ASN A 63 -0.05 -6.02 -16.14
N ILE A 64 -0.57 -4.82 -16.41
CA ILE A 64 -1.95 -4.46 -16.11
C ILE A 64 -2.66 -4.12 -17.43
N GLN A 65 -3.82 -4.70 -17.65
CA GLN A 65 -4.68 -4.43 -18.79
C GLN A 65 -6.01 -3.81 -18.33
N ASN A 66 -6.42 -2.76 -19.02
CA ASN A 66 -7.74 -2.17 -18.83
C ASN A 66 -8.73 -2.80 -19.82
N GLN A 67 -9.55 -3.73 -19.35
CA GLN A 67 -10.59 -4.40 -20.13
C GLN A 67 -11.94 -3.70 -20.05
N GLY A 68 -12.01 -2.59 -19.33
CA GLY A 68 -13.22 -1.78 -19.19
C GLY A 68 -13.34 -0.71 -20.27
N ASN A 69 -14.28 0.20 -20.07
CA ASN A 69 -14.66 1.24 -21.04
C ASN A 69 -14.26 2.67 -20.60
N ARG A 70 -13.51 2.79 -19.51
CA ARG A 70 -13.07 4.10 -18.97
C ARG A 70 -11.54 4.17 -18.94
N ALA A 71 -11.02 5.37 -19.21
CA ALA A 71 -9.60 5.63 -19.00
C ALA A 71 -9.29 5.74 -17.50
N VAL A 72 -8.24 5.05 -17.06
CA VAL A 72 -7.79 5.02 -15.67
C VAL A 72 -6.52 5.84 -15.53
N GLN A 73 -6.58 6.89 -14.75
CA GLN A 73 -5.47 7.83 -14.56
C GLN A 73 -4.37 7.27 -13.65
N SER A 74 -4.77 6.55 -12.61
CA SER A 74 -3.83 5.88 -11.70
C SER A 74 -4.43 4.64 -11.08
N VAL A 75 -3.57 3.65 -10.81
CA VAL A 75 -3.90 2.45 -10.04
C VAL A 75 -2.84 2.27 -8.97
N GLU A 76 -3.28 2.18 -7.74
CA GLU A 76 -2.44 1.88 -6.59
C GLU A 76 -2.77 0.50 -6.06
N ILE A 77 -1.74 -0.29 -5.79
CA ILE A 77 -1.88 -1.60 -5.16
C ILE A 77 -1.23 -1.63 -3.78
N VAL A 78 -1.69 -2.55 -2.96
CA VAL A 78 -1.01 -2.95 -1.72
C VAL A 78 -0.38 -4.31 -1.96
N CYS A 79 0.92 -4.41 -1.70
CA CYS A 79 1.65 -5.67 -1.67
C CYS A 79 1.72 -6.13 -0.22
N VAL A 80 1.21 -7.32 0.08
CA VAL A 80 1.17 -7.88 1.43
C VAL A 80 2.12 -9.07 1.49
N PHE A 81 3.16 -8.93 2.33
CA PHE A 81 4.17 -9.95 2.55
C PHE A 81 3.89 -10.70 3.84
N TYR A 82 4.09 -12.01 3.84
CA TYR A 82 3.79 -12.90 4.96
C TYR A 82 5.03 -13.64 5.43
N ASP A 83 5.03 -14.04 6.70
CA ASP A 83 6.00 -14.98 7.26
C ASP A 83 5.60 -16.44 6.99
N ALA A 84 6.40 -17.38 7.51
CA ALA A 84 6.13 -18.81 7.38
C ALA A 84 4.85 -19.28 8.09
N TYR A 85 4.32 -18.47 9.00
CA TYR A 85 3.10 -18.75 9.76
C TYR A 85 1.86 -18.06 9.19
N GLY A 86 2.00 -17.36 8.06
CA GLY A 86 0.90 -16.61 7.44
C GLY A 86 0.59 -15.26 8.10
N GLN A 87 1.50 -14.75 8.95
CA GLN A 87 1.35 -13.44 9.56
C GLN A 87 1.90 -12.36 8.62
N VAL A 88 1.26 -11.21 8.58
CA VAL A 88 1.71 -10.07 7.77
C VAL A 88 2.97 -9.47 8.40
N VAL A 89 4.04 -9.38 7.60
CA VAL A 89 5.31 -8.76 8.01
C VAL A 89 5.55 -7.41 7.35
N LEU A 90 4.92 -7.15 6.19
CA LEU A 90 5.03 -5.87 5.48
C LEU A 90 3.79 -5.64 4.62
N ARG A 91 3.32 -4.40 4.63
CA ARG A 91 2.35 -3.87 3.67
C ARG A 91 2.96 -2.66 2.98
N GLU A 92 3.10 -2.73 1.67
CA GLU A 92 3.67 -1.66 0.88
C GLU A 92 2.65 -1.19 -0.15
N ARG A 93 2.39 0.12 -0.20
CA ARG A 93 1.53 0.75 -1.21
C ARG A 93 2.37 1.28 -2.34
N VAL A 94 2.04 0.92 -3.56
CA VAL A 94 2.76 1.35 -4.74
C VAL A 94 1.81 1.62 -5.91
N PHE A 95 2.15 2.60 -6.74
CA PHE A 95 1.44 2.85 -7.99
C PHE A 95 1.98 1.94 -9.09
N ILE A 96 1.10 1.20 -9.75
CA ILE A 96 1.42 0.45 -10.97
C ILE A 96 0.99 1.19 -12.24
N VAL A 97 0.01 2.09 -12.13
CA VAL A 97 -0.29 3.11 -13.14
C VAL A 97 -0.13 4.47 -12.48
N LYS A 98 0.81 5.26 -12.97
CA LYS A 98 1.13 6.59 -12.44
C LYS A 98 0.53 7.66 -13.34
N ARG A 99 0.05 8.74 -12.74
CA ARG A 99 -0.45 9.92 -13.48
C ARG A 99 0.59 10.47 -14.45
N SER A 100 1.87 10.46 -14.07
CA SER A 100 2.99 10.93 -14.89
C SER A 100 3.20 10.12 -16.17
N GLY A 101 2.76 8.86 -16.21
CA GLY A 101 2.87 7.98 -17.37
C GLY A 101 1.68 8.05 -18.33
N GLY A 102 0.72 8.94 -18.09
CA GLY A 102 -0.52 9.03 -18.82
C GLY A 102 -1.55 7.97 -18.41
N ALA A 103 -2.81 8.20 -18.76
CA ALA A 103 -3.90 7.30 -18.42
C ALA A 103 -3.77 5.94 -19.12
N LEU A 104 -4.19 4.89 -18.43
CA LEU A 104 -4.38 3.57 -19.03
C LEU A 104 -5.75 3.54 -19.71
N LYS A 105 -5.76 3.61 -21.04
CA LYS A 105 -6.98 3.66 -21.84
C LYS A 105 -7.63 2.29 -21.96
N PRO A 106 -8.95 2.24 -22.29
CA PRO A 106 -9.63 0.99 -22.60
C PRO A 106 -8.87 0.13 -23.61
N GLY A 107 -8.68 -1.15 -23.31
CA GLY A 107 -7.94 -2.11 -24.12
C GLY A 107 -6.42 -2.03 -24.03
N GLN A 108 -5.88 -1.02 -23.36
CA GLN A 108 -4.44 -0.83 -23.23
C GLN A 108 -3.84 -1.74 -22.15
N THR A 109 -2.64 -2.28 -22.44
CA THR A 109 -1.82 -3.02 -21.50
C THR A 109 -0.56 -2.20 -21.17
N ARG A 110 -0.17 -2.21 -19.88
CA ARG A 110 1.03 -1.53 -19.42
C ARG A 110 1.84 -2.44 -18.50
N ALA A 111 3.14 -2.51 -18.73
CA ALA A 111 4.06 -3.22 -17.84
C ALA A 111 4.33 -2.40 -16.57
N PHE A 112 4.53 -3.09 -15.45
CA PHE A 112 4.97 -2.49 -14.20
C PHE A 112 6.15 -3.25 -13.59
N ARG A 113 6.97 -2.55 -12.82
CA ARG A 113 8.10 -3.06 -12.05
C ARG A 113 8.11 -2.44 -10.67
N LEU A 114 8.20 -3.27 -9.65
CA LEU A 114 8.12 -2.88 -8.25
C LEU A 114 9.35 -3.42 -7.51
N PRO A 115 10.38 -2.59 -7.28
CA PRO A 115 11.53 -2.99 -6.48
C PRO A 115 11.24 -2.83 -4.98
N PHE A 116 11.66 -3.83 -4.19
CA PHE A 116 11.59 -3.83 -2.73
C PHE A 116 12.98 -4.17 -2.19
N ASP A 117 13.56 -3.25 -1.43
CA ASP A 117 14.90 -3.37 -0.84
C ASP A 117 14.88 -3.50 0.69
N ASN A 118 13.69 -3.44 1.29
CA ASN A 118 13.52 -3.37 2.74
C ASN A 118 12.47 -4.36 3.27
N ILE A 119 12.42 -5.56 2.71
CA ILE A 119 11.52 -6.60 3.19
C ILE A 119 12.10 -7.22 4.47
N PRO A 120 11.32 -7.38 5.56
CA PRO A 120 11.79 -8.00 6.79
C PRO A 120 12.35 -9.40 6.57
N ALA A 121 13.38 -9.77 7.33
CA ALA A 121 14.03 -11.08 7.24
C ALA A 121 13.08 -12.27 7.56
N SER A 122 12.00 -12.01 8.27
CA SER A 122 10.95 -13.00 8.59
C SER A 122 10.03 -13.35 7.42
N TRP A 123 10.14 -12.64 6.29
CA TRP A 123 9.35 -12.94 5.09
C TRP A 123 9.62 -14.35 4.58
N ASN A 124 8.57 -15.04 4.16
CA ASN A 124 8.62 -16.43 3.68
C ASN A 124 9.22 -16.61 2.27
N ASN A 125 9.69 -15.54 1.63
CA ASN A 125 10.25 -15.49 0.27
C ASN A 125 9.29 -15.93 -0.84
N GLN A 126 7.99 -15.96 -0.57
CA GLN A 126 6.98 -16.29 -1.58
C GLN A 126 6.35 -15.01 -2.15
N MET A 127 5.72 -15.16 -3.32
CA MET A 127 5.00 -14.06 -3.97
C MET A 127 4.04 -13.40 -2.97
N PRO A 128 4.17 -12.07 -2.73
CA PRO A 128 3.23 -11.36 -1.89
C PRO A 128 1.84 -11.31 -2.54
N ARG A 129 0.83 -11.07 -1.73
CA ARG A 129 -0.51 -10.81 -2.22
C ARG A 129 -0.59 -9.39 -2.77
N LEU A 130 -1.06 -9.25 -4.00
CA LEU A 130 -1.28 -7.97 -4.66
C LEU A 130 -2.78 -7.65 -4.64
N VAL A 131 -3.12 -6.50 -4.08
CA VAL A 131 -4.52 -6.06 -3.96
C VAL A 131 -4.65 -4.63 -4.50
N ILE A 132 -5.56 -4.39 -5.43
CA ILE A 132 -5.85 -3.04 -5.90
C ILE A 132 -6.48 -2.26 -4.75
N ALA A 133 -5.85 -1.16 -4.36
CA ALA A 133 -6.24 -0.35 -3.20
C ALA A 133 -6.90 0.98 -3.58
N ALA A 134 -6.56 1.52 -4.76
CA ALA A 134 -7.16 2.75 -5.25
C ALA A 134 -7.12 2.83 -6.77
N ILE A 135 -8.15 3.43 -7.36
CA ILE A 135 -8.25 3.73 -8.77
C ILE A 135 -8.70 5.19 -8.90
N ALA A 136 -7.99 5.96 -9.70
CA ALA A 136 -8.45 7.28 -10.13
C ALA A 136 -8.75 7.22 -11.63
N PHE A 137 -9.91 7.75 -12.00
CA PHE A 137 -10.33 7.86 -13.40
C PHE A 137 -9.90 9.20 -14.01
N GLU A 138 -9.77 9.25 -15.32
CA GLU A 138 -9.52 10.48 -16.07
C GLU A 138 -10.77 11.36 -16.10
#